data_4db1f31899d3015684155aacd70120df
#
_entry.id   4db1f31899d3015684155aacd70120df
#
_cell.length_a   1.000
_cell.length_b   1.000
_cell.length_c   1.000
_cell.angle_alpha   90.00
_cell.angle_beta   90.00
_cell.angle_gamma   90.00
#
_symmetry.space_group_name_H-M   'P 1'
#
loop_
_entity.id
_entity.type
_entity.pdbx_description
1 polymer ?
#
loop_
_entity_poly.entity_id
_entity_poly.type
_entity_poly.pdbx_seq_one_letter_code
_entity_poly.pdbx_strand_id
1 'polypeptide(L)'
;MVIKFHTVNLKKKYPLQISRGINDKSQNLFIEIKKDGITAWGESAPGKTEGASSAKEVKDHLIRLINSDINTLSIYEVHQRCKDLNIPRCAQAAIDVALWDLKAKEAKMSLKDLLGLPSPQVPSSITVGINPPEIIKERVEIILSNPQVKALKIKLGSPKGIEYDQLIYSQVIESVGKSNVAIRVDANGGWSLDEAQFMMKWLSQRKAEYIEQPLIEGDEDKLKFLFKGRPLPIFIDESCRVAEDVAN
;
A
#
# COMPACT_ATOMS: atom_id res chain seq x y z
N MET A 1 30.68 2.70 -4.21
CA MET A 1 29.35 2.04 -4.21
C MET A 1 29.06 1.50 -5.60
N VAL A 2 28.61 0.24 -5.72
CA VAL A 2 28.22 -0.37 -7.01
C VAL A 2 26.70 -0.62 -6.97
N ILE A 3 25.99 -0.18 -7.98
CA ILE A 3 24.52 -0.34 -8.08
C ILE A 3 24.18 -1.23 -9.26
N LYS A 4 23.34 -2.24 -9.02
CA LYS A 4 22.80 -3.14 -10.04
C LYS A 4 21.28 -3.13 -10.02
N PHE A 5 20.69 -3.45 -11.15
CA PHE A 5 19.25 -3.49 -11.34
C PHE A 5 18.80 -4.90 -11.76
N HIS A 6 17.74 -5.38 -11.11
CA HIS A 6 17.16 -6.68 -11.39
C HIS A 6 15.66 -6.50 -11.66
N THR A 7 15.22 -6.82 -12.88
CA THR A 7 13.80 -6.83 -13.22
C THR A 7 13.21 -8.19 -12.88
N VAL A 8 12.17 -8.21 -12.06
CA VAL A 8 11.52 -9.43 -11.59
C VAL A 8 10.05 -9.43 -11.98
N ASN A 9 9.60 -10.49 -12.63
CA ASN A 9 8.19 -10.71 -12.93
C ASN A 9 7.55 -11.47 -11.77
N LEU A 10 6.57 -10.86 -11.13
CA LEU A 10 5.83 -11.42 -10.01
C LEU A 10 4.42 -11.80 -10.48
N LYS A 11 4.00 -13.02 -10.18
CA LYS A 11 2.63 -13.49 -10.41
C LYS A 11 1.94 -13.69 -9.07
N LYS A 12 0.77 -13.09 -8.92
CA LYS A 12 -0.03 -13.27 -7.71
C LYS A 12 -0.69 -14.67 -7.74
N LYS A 13 -0.64 -15.36 -6.62
CA LYS A 13 -1.35 -16.65 -6.46
C LYS A 13 -2.86 -16.47 -6.68
N TYR A 14 -3.39 -15.34 -6.25
CA TYR A 14 -4.78 -14.92 -6.45
C TYR A 14 -4.79 -13.52 -7.05
N PRO A 15 -5.50 -13.30 -8.15
CA PRO A 15 -5.68 -11.96 -8.70
C PRO A 15 -6.25 -11.02 -7.65
N LEU A 16 -5.74 -9.79 -7.61
CA LEU A 16 -6.24 -8.74 -6.72
C LEU A 16 -7.12 -7.80 -7.53
N GLN A 17 -8.42 -7.89 -7.33
CA GLN A 17 -9.37 -6.93 -7.86
C GLN A 17 -9.65 -5.85 -6.81
N ILE A 18 -9.58 -4.61 -7.23
CA ILE A 18 -9.95 -3.40 -6.48
C ILE A 18 -10.94 -2.57 -7.31
N SER A 19 -11.41 -1.44 -6.80
CA SER A 19 -12.34 -0.53 -7.50
C SER A 19 -11.88 -0.16 -8.92
N ARG A 20 -10.57 0.02 -9.14
CA ARG A 20 -9.96 0.49 -10.38
C ARG A 20 -9.50 -0.59 -11.35
N GLY A 21 -9.64 -1.88 -11.03
CA GLY A 21 -9.27 -2.97 -11.93
C GLY A 21 -8.72 -4.22 -11.26
N ILE A 22 -8.22 -5.14 -12.09
CA ILE A 22 -7.67 -6.42 -11.67
C ILE A 22 -6.16 -6.44 -11.92
N ASN A 23 -5.41 -6.89 -10.92
CA ASN A 23 -3.97 -7.04 -11.00
C ASN A 23 -3.58 -8.47 -10.61
N ASP A 24 -3.13 -9.26 -11.59
CA ASP A 24 -2.68 -10.66 -11.43
C ASP A 24 -1.17 -10.82 -11.47
N LYS A 25 -0.45 -9.82 -12.02
CA LYS A 25 1.00 -9.83 -12.19
C LYS A 25 1.57 -8.43 -12.07
N SER A 26 2.83 -8.32 -11.69
CA SER A 26 3.59 -7.09 -11.75
C SER A 26 5.01 -7.36 -12.24
N GLN A 27 5.64 -6.34 -12.81
CA GLN A 27 7.06 -6.36 -13.12
C GLN A 27 7.72 -5.29 -12.26
N ASN A 28 8.44 -5.75 -11.23
CA ASN A 28 9.08 -4.87 -10.27
C ASN A 28 10.58 -4.73 -10.60
N LEU A 29 11.16 -3.61 -10.23
CA LEU A 29 12.59 -3.35 -10.32
C LEU A 29 13.21 -3.40 -8.93
N PHE A 30 14.15 -4.32 -8.74
CA PHE A 30 14.98 -4.35 -7.53
C PHE A 30 16.30 -3.64 -7.76
N ILE A 31 16.72 -2.86 -6.77
CA ILE A 31 18.01 -2.20 -6.73
C ILE A 31 18.89 -2.95 -5.74
N GLU A 32 20.06 -3.38 -6.21
CA GLU A 32 21.11 -3.97 -5.38
C GLU A 32 22.25 -2.94 -5.24
N ILE A 33 22.55 -2.54 -4.01
CA ILE A 33 23.71 -1.69 -3.69
C ILE A 33 24.75 -2.54 -3.01
N LYS A 34 25.99 -2.50 -3.55
CA LYS A 34 27.17 -3.13 -2.91
C LYS A 34 28.18 -2.07 -2.51
N LYS A 35 28.56 -2.07 -1.23
CA LYS A 35 29.57 -1.19 -0.67
C LYS A 35 30.30 -1.89 0.50
N ASP A 36 31.63 -1.92 0.44
CA ASP A 36 32.49 -2.45 1.53
C ASP A 36 32.08 -3.84 2.05
N GLY A 37 31.71 -4.74 1.12
CA GLY A 37 31.26 -6.11 1.44
C GLY A 37 29.80 -6.23 1.88
N ILE A 38 29.09 -5.12 2.05
CA ILE A 38 27.67 -5.06 2.41
C ILE A 38 26.82 -5.04 1.13
N THR A 39 25.73 -5.81 1.14
CA THR A 39 24.70 -5.77 0.08
C THR A 39 23.39 -5.26 0.65
N ALA A 40 22.84 -4.22 0.04
CA ALA A 40 21.56 -3.61 0.40
C ALA A 40 20.59 -3.66 -0.76
N TRP A 41 19.29 -3.61 -0.45
CA TRP A 41 18.21 -3.79 -1.41
C TRP A 41 17.12 -2.74 -1.27
N GLY A 42 16.54 -2.39 -2.42
CA GLY A 42 15.29 -1.62 -2.51
C GLY A 42 14.47 -2.14 -3.67
N GLU A 43 13.17 -1.86 -3.65
CA GLU A 43 12.21 -2.32 -4.64
C GLU A 43 11.35 -1.16 -5.15
N SER A 44 11.11 -1.13 -6.44
CA SER A 44 10.08 -0.31 -7.08
C SER A 44 9.00 -1.20 -7.66
N ALA A 45 7.75 -0.90 -7.34
CA ALA A 45 6.57 -1.44 -8.01
C ALA A 45 5.97 -0.35 -8.90
N PRO A 46 6.33 -0.31 -10.19
CA PRO A 46 5.84 0.74 -11.10
C PRO A 46 4.34 0.61 -11.33
N GLY A 47 3.69 1.75 -11.49
CA GLY A 47 2.28 1.90 -11.80
C GLY A 47 2.03 3.31 -12.34
N LYS A 48 0.99 3.48 -13.16
CA LYS A 48 0.65 4.81 -13.72
C LYS A 48 0.44 5.86 -12.63
N THR A 49 -0.20 5.47 -11.53
CA THR A 49 -0.44 6.31 -10.35
C THR A 49 0.81 6.59 -9.55
N GLU A 50 1.88 5.80 -9.76
CA GLU A 50 3.14 5.91 -9.04
C GLU A 50 4.21 6.69 -9.82
N GLY A 51 3.82 7.26 -10.96
CA GLY A 51 4.64 8.16 -11.77
C GLY A 51 5.56 7.48 -12.79
N ALA A 52 5.56 6.15 -12.90
CA ALA A 52 6.24 5.41 -13.96
C ALA A 52 5.46 4.15 -14.31
N SER A 53 5.36 3.84 -15.60
CA SER A 53 4.51 2.76 -16.13
C SER A 53 5.21 1.40 -16.19
N SER A 54 6.53 1.35 -16.07
CA SER A 54 7.31 0.11 -16.26
C SER A 54 8.62 0.11 -15.46
N ALA A 55 9.14 -1.10 -15.20
CA ALA A 55 10.45 -1.29 -14.59
C ALA A 55 11.58 -0.67 -15.43
N LYS A 56 11.44 -0.65 -16.76
CA LYS A 56 12.40 0.00 -17.66
C LYS A 56 12.42 1.50 -17.41
N GLU A 57 11.28 2.16 -17.39
CA GLU A 57 11.16 3.59 -17.14
C GLU A 57 11.74 3.98 -15.77
N VAL A 58 11.42 3.22 -14.72
CA VAL A 58 12.03 3.39 -13.39
C VAL A 58 13.55 3.29 -13.46
N LYS A 59 14.08 2.29 -14.16
CA LYS A 59 15.53 2.10 -14.32
C LYS A 59 16.17 3.29 -15.02
N ASP A 60 15.57 3.81 -16.10
CA ASP A 60 16.10 4.94 -16.86
C ASP A 60 16.17 6.21 -15.97
N HIS A 61 15.14 6.45 -15.14
CA HIS A 61 15.15 7.52 -14.13
C HIS A 61 16.25 7.35 -13.07
N LEU A 62 16.43 6.15 -12.56
CA LEU A 62 17.45 5.85 -11.55
C LEU A 62 18.87 5.95 -12.12
N ILE A 63 19.10 5.57 -13.37
CA ILE A 63 20.39 5.80 -14.05
C ILE A 63 20.70 7.30 -14.13
N ARG A 64 19.71 8.12 -14.47
CA ARG A 64 19.88 9.58 -14.50
C ARG A 64 20.23 10.14 -13.12
N LEU A 65 19.59 9.65 -12.06
CA LEU A 65 19.89 10.02 -10.68
C LEU A 65 21.33 9.61 -10.29
N ILE A 66 21.72 8.37 -10.57
CA ILE A 66 23.05 7.84 -10.23
C ILE A 66 24.15 8.61 -10.94
N ASN A 67 23.95 8.97 -12.20
CA ASN A 67 24.88 9.78 -12.99
C ASN A 67 25.03 11.22 -12.49
N SER A 68 24.19 11.68 -11.56
CA SER A 68 24.34 12.97 -10.88
C SER A 68 25.25 12.93 -9.65
N ASP A 69 26.06 11.87 -9.52
CA ASP A 69 27.06 11.65 -8.46
C ASP A 69 26.48 11.62 -7.03
N ILE A 70 25.58 10.65 -6.81
CA ILE A 70 24.96 10.47 -5.49
C ILE A 70 25.87 9.79 -4.45
N ASN A 71 27.06 9.35 -4.84
CA ASN A 71 27.94 8.55 -3.96
C ASN A 71 28.44 9.32 -2.73
N THR A 72 28.53 10.65 -2.84
CA THR A 72 28.99 11.55 -1.77
C THR A 72 27.87 12.18 -0.98
N LEU A 73 26.61 11.99 -1.43
CA LEU A 73 25.43 12.62 -0.85
C LEU A 73 24.90 11.82 0.36
N SER A 74 24.39 12.52 1.34
CA SER A 74 23.55 11.93 2.37
C SER A 74 22.21 11.46 1.80
N ILE A 75 21.49 10.58 2.51
CA ILE A 75 20.16 10.11 2.09
C ILE A 75 19.20 11.27 1.85
N TYR A 76 19.24 12.30 2.70
CA TYR A 76 18.41 13.49 2.57
C TYR A 76 18.76 14.33 1.32
N GLU A 77 20.04 14.45 1.00
CA GLU A 77 20.49 15.14 -0.24
C GLU A 77 20.11 14.34 -1.49
N VAL A 78 20.15 13.00 -1.43
CA VAL A 78 19.65 12.15 -2.52
C VAL A 78 18.14 12.36 -2.70
N HIS A 79 17.36 12.45 -1.62
CA HIS A 79 15.94 12.76 -1.68
C HIS A 79 15.68 14.13 -2.35
N GLN A 80 16.45 15.17 -1.97
CA GLN A 80 16.33 16.47 -2.62
C GLN A 80 16.71 16.40 -4.11
N ARG A 81 17.78 15.66 -4.44
CA ARG A 81 18.21 15.46 -5.84
C ARG A 81 17.12 14.72 -6.66
N CYS A 82 16.38 13.82 -6.05
CA CYS A 82 15.23 13.18 -6.70
C CYS A 82 14.15 14.22 -7.08
N LYS A 83 13.87 15.17 -6.19
CA LYS A 83 12.92 16.27 -6.47
C LYS A 83 13.42 17.14 -7.61
N ASP A 84 14.67 17.59 -7.56
CA ASP A 84 15.29 18.47 -8.58
C ASP A 84 15.29 17.84 -9.98
N LEU A 85 15.48 16.52 -10.04
CA LEU A 85 15.49 15.75 -11.29
C LEU A 85 14.11 15.21 -11.68
N ASN A 86 13.05 15.52 -10.95
CA ASN A 86 11.70 14.98 -11.17
C ASN A 86 11.70 13.44 -11.33
N ILE A 87 12.36 12.75 -10.38
CA ILE A 87 12.36 11.28 -10.34
C ILE A 87 10.98 10.81 -9.88
N PRO A 88 10.33 9.84 -10.54
CA PRO A 88 9.03 9.28 -10.13
C PRO A 88 9.06 8.71 -8.71
N ARG A 89 7.95 8.83 -7.98
CA ARG A 89 7.84 8.39 -6.58
C ARG A 89 8.22 6.93 -6.37
N CYS A 90 7.78 6.03 -7.25
CA CYS A 90 8.15 4.62 -7.15
C CYS A 90 9.66 4.37 -7.34
N ALA A 91 10.35 5.21 -8.13
CA ALA A 91 11.79 5.15 -8.26
C ALA A 91 12.50 5.77 -7.05
N GLN A 92 11.97 6.88 -6.51
CA GLN A 92 12.47 7.48 -5.25
C GLN A 92 12.39 6.47 -4.10
N ALA A 93 11.24 5.80 -3.92
CA ALA A 93 11.05 4.80 -2.87
C ALA A 93 12.11 3.69 -2.95
N ALA A 94 12.42 3.19 -4.14
CA ALA A 94 13.39 2.12 -4.32
C ALA A 94 14.81 2.53 -3.91
N ILE A 95 15.29 3.71 -4.32
CA ILE A 95 16.63 4.17 -3.95
C ILE A 95 16.70 4.55 -2.46
N ASP A 96 15.66 5.17 -1.92
CA ASP A 96 15.58 5.55 -0.51
C ASP A 96 15.65 4.32 0.40
N VAL A 97 14.81 3.31 0.15
CA VAL A 97 14.83 2.05 0.90
C VAL A 97 16.18 1.35 0.82
N ALA A 98 16.80 1.31 -0.38
CA ALA A 98 18.12 0.69 -0.54
C ALA A 98 19.22 1.42 0.25
N LEU A 99 19.18 2.74 0.30
CA LEU A 99 20.15 3.54 1.06
C LEU A 99 19.96 3.40 2.57
N TRP A 100 18.72 3.37 3.05
CA TRP A 100 18.42 3.11 4.45
C TRP A 100 18.79 1.67 4.88
N ASP A 101 18.54 0.67 4.01
CA ASP A 101 18.98 -0.71 4.25
C ASP A 101 20.50 -0.81 4.35
N LEU A 102 21.22 -0.11 3.45
CA LEU A 102 22.69 -0.02 3.52
C LEU A 102 23.12 0.59 4.85
N LYS A 103 22.53 1.72 5.24
CA LYS A 103 22.89 2.46 6.45
C LYS A 103 22.66 1.63 7.71
N ALA A 104 21.55 0.90 7.79
CA ALA A 104 21.24 0.03 8.92
C ALA A 104 22.24 -1.13 9.02
N LYS A 105 22.60 -1.74 7.88
CA LYS A 105 23.59 -2.82 7.81
C LYS A 105 25.02 -2.34 8.14
N GLU A 106 25.41 -1.14 7.70
CA GLU A 106 26.67 -0.50 8.09
C GLU A 106 26.75 -0.31 9.63
N ALA A 107 25.63 0.12 10.23
CA ALA A 107 25.50 0.30 11.67
C ALA A 107 25.34 -1.04 12.46
N LYS A 108 25.16 -2.17 11.76
CA LYS A 108 24.83 -3.49 12.35
C LYS A 108 23.56 -3.45 13.23
N MET A 109 22.59 -2.67 12.82
CA MET A 109 21.32 -2.47 13.53
C MET A 109 20.14 -2.81 12.61
N SER A 110 18.99 -3.15 13.21
CA SER A 110 17.75 -3.12 12.44
C SER A 110 17.41 -1.67 12.06
N LEU A 111 16.73 -1.48 10.91
CA LEU A 111 16.30 -0.12 10.52
C LEU A 111 15.41 0.51 11.58
N LYS A 112 14.55 -0.28 12.21
CA LYS A 112 13.71 0.15 13.34
C LYS A 112 14.55 0.75 14.48
N ASP A 113 15.59 0.06 14.90
CA ASP A 113 16.45 0.50 16.00
C ASP A 113 17.30 1.72 15.60
N LEU A 114 17.80 1.73 14.36
CA LEU A 114 18.52 2.89 13.81
C LEU A 114 17.68 4.17 13.81
N LEU A 115 16.37 4.04 13.54
CA LEU A 115 15.43 5.15 13.54
C LEU A 115 14.81 5.44 14.92
N GLY A 116 15.21 4.69 15.97
CA GLY A 116 14.66 4.87 17.32
C GLY A 116 13.17 4.53 17.44
N LEU A 117 12.65 3.68 16.58
CA LEU A 117 11.23 3.33 16.54
C LEU A 117 10.92 2.17 17.50
N PRO A 118 9.74 2.18 18.16
CA PRO A 118 9.31 1.07 18.99
C PRO A 118 9.00 -0.17 18.12
N SER A 119 8.98 -1.34 18.76
CA SER A 119 8.52 -2.55 18.09
C SER A 119 7.05 -2.42 17.67
N PRO A 120 6.68 -2.85 16.45
CA PRO A 120 5.30 -2.79 15.98
C PRO A 120 4.35 -3.55 16.92
N GLN A 121 3.24 -2.91 17.29
CA GLN A 121 2.20 -3.50 18.13
C GLN A 121 0.93 -3.82 17.34
N VAL A 122 0.76 -3.19 16.18
CA VAL A 122 -0.42 -3.35 15.34
C VAL A 122 -0.23 -4.52 14.36
N PRO A 123 -1.16 -5.47 14.28
CA PRO A 123 -1.06 -6.58 13.35
C PRO A 123 -1.19 -6.12 11.90
N SER A 124 -0.39 -6.71 11.02
CA SER A 124 -0.57 -6.59 9.58
C SER A 124 -1.88 -7.23 9.13
N SER A 125 -2.49 -6.64 8.10
CA SER A 125 -3.68 -7.19 7.47
C SER A 125 -3.33 -8.10 6.29
N ILE A 126 -4.08 -9.18 6.13
CA ILE A 126 -4.09 -9.95 4.88
C ILE A 126 -5.23 -9.45 4.01
N THR A 127 -4.93 -9.09 2.76
CA THR A 127 -5.93 -8.51 1.85
C THR A 127 -6.77 -9.58 1.17
N VAL A 128 -8.08 -9.35 1.16
CA VAL A 128 -9.09 -10.05 0.37
C VAL A 128 -9.60 -9.10 -0.69
N GLY A 129 -9.34 -9.39 -1.97
CA GLY A 129 -9.79 -8.57 -3.10
C GLY A 129 -11.29 -8.75 -3.40
N ILE A 130 -11.82 -7.87 -4.26
CA ILE A 130 -13.18 -7.99 -4.79
C ILE A 130 -13.28 -9.29 -5.61
N ASN A 131 -14.12 -10.22 -5.19
CA ASN A 131 -14.32 -11.51 -5.86
C ASN A 131 -15.76 -11.98 -5.62
N PRO A 132 -16.25 -12.98 -6.39
CA PRO A 132 -17.52 -13.64 -6.09
C PRO A 132 -17.52 -14.27 -4.68
N PRO A 133 -18.71 -14.35 -4.03
CA PRO A 133 -18.83 -14.83 -2.64
C PRO A 133 -18.17 -16.20 -2.38
N GLU A 134 -18.28 -17.13 -3.32
CA GLU A 134 -17.67 -18.46 -3.21
C GLU A 134 -16.14 -18.40 -3.15
N ILE A 135 -15.53 -17.53 -3.94
CA ILE A 135 -14.08 -17.28 -3.89
C ILE A 135 -13.68 -16.56 -2.60
N ILE A 136 -14.50 -15.61 -2.13
CA ILE A 136 -14.28 -14.95 -0.83
C ILE A 136 -14.26 -15.97 0.30
N LYS A 137 -15.24 -16.89 0.34
CA LYS A 137 -15.31 -17.95 1.34
C LYS A 137 -14.04 -18.78 1.37
N GLU A 138 -13.65 -19.34 0.22
CA GLU A 138 -12.42 -20.14 0.09
C GLU A 138 -11.18 -19.36 0.56
N ARG A 139 -11.07 -18.10 0.13
CA ARG A 139 -9.93 -17.24 0.48
C ARG A 139 -9.84 -16.97 1.97
N VAL A 140 -10.95 -16.64 2.62
CA VAL A 140 -10.98 -16.37 4.06
C VAL A 140 -10.64 -17.63 4.84
N GLU A 141 -11.18 -18.79 4.48
CA GLU A 141 -10.89 -20.08 5.12
C GLU A 141 -9.38 -20.41 5.01
N ILE A 142 -8.78 -20.26 3.82
CA ILE A 142 -7.35 -20.49 3.63
C ILE A 142 -6.50 -19.50 4.46
N ILE A 143 -6.85 -18.23 4.49
CA ILE A 143 -6.13 -17.22 5.27
C ILE A 143 -6.20 -17.54 6.76
N LEU A 144 -7.39 -17.87 7.26
CA LEU A 144 -7.62 -18.13 8.68
C LEU A 144 -7.09 -19.49 9.16
N SER A 145 -6.72 -20.40 8.25
CA SER A 145 -5.98 -21.61 8.61
C SER A 145 -4.61 -21.30 9.26
N ASN A 146 -4.07 -20.08 9.05
CA ASN A 146 -2.91 -19.58 9.78
C ASN A 146 -3.36 -18.84 11.05
N PRO A 147 -3.13 -19.39 12.26
CA PRO A 147 -3.54 -18.78 13.52
C PRO A 147 -2.84 -17.47 13.87
N GLN A 148 -1.77 -17.12 13.15
CA GLN A 148 -1.04 -15.87 13.33
C GLN A 148 -1.75 -14.69 12.65
N VAL A 149 -2.70 -14.92 11.76
CA VAL A 149 -3.48 -13.87 11.14
C VAL A 149 -4.40 -13.22 12.18
N LYS A 150 -4.26 -11.90 12.34
CA LYS A 150 -5.02 -11.11 13.32
C LYS A 150 -5.90 -10.04 12.69
N ALA A 151 -5.71 -9.75 11.39
CA ALA A 151 -6.49 -8.76 10.69
C ALA A 151 -6.68 -9.13 9.20
N LEU A 152 -7.87 -8.87 8.68
CA LEU A 152 -8.20 -8.92 7.25
C LEU A 152 -8.48 -7.50 6.75
N LYS A 153 -8.02 -7.19 5.54
CA LYS A 153 -8.35 -5.96 4.82
C LYS A 153 -9.20 -6.33 3.60
N ILE A 154 -10.44 -5.87 3.58
CA ILE A 154 -11.42 -6.24 2.57
C ILE A 154 -11.51 -5.11 1.55
N LYS A 155 -11.23 -5.41 0.29
CA LYS A 155 -11.40 -4.47 -0.80
C LYS A 155 -12.88 -4.39 -1.19
N LEU A 156 -13.41 -3.18 -1.15
CA LEU A 156 -14.76 -2.79 -1.56
C LEU A 156 -14.67 -1.68 -2.63
N GLY A 157 -15.75 -0.96 -2.88
CA GLY A 157 -15.83 0.02 -3.98
C GLY A 157 -15.95 -0.67 -5.33
N SER A 158 -16.72 -1.76 -5.37
CA SER A 158 -16.94 -2.52 -6.60
C SER A 158 -17.65 -1.69 -7.67
N PRO A 159 -17.22 -1.78 -8.96
CA PRO A 159 -17.99 -1.20 -10.07
C PRO A 159 -19.42 -1.76 -10.22
N LYS A 160 -19.73 -2.85 -9.51
CA LYS A 160 -21.08 -3.44 -9.47
C LYS A 160 -22.01 -2.77 -8.44
N GLY A 161 -21.53 -1.74 -7.74
CA GLY A 161 -22.30 -0.98 -6.76
C GLY A 161 -22.18 -1.51 -5.32
N ILE A 162 -22.78 -0.74 -4.40
CA ILE A 162 -22.69 -0.99 -2.96
C ILE A 162 -23.42 -2.25 -2.51
N GLU A 163 -24.44 -2.70 -3.22
CA GLU A 163 -25.13 -3.96 -2.92
C GLU A 163 -24.18 -5.15 -3.09
N TYR A 164 -23.30 -5.09 -4.09
CA TYR A 164 -22.29 -6.11 -4.27
C TYR A 164 -21.20 -6.04 -3.21
N ASP A 165 -20.82 -4.84 -2.78
CA ASP A 165 -19.91 -4.64 -1.66
C ASP A 165 -20.48 -5.21 -0.35
N GLN A 166 -21.77 -5.01 -0.11
CA GLN A 166 -22.48 -5.60 1.03
C GLN A 166 -22.50 -7.13 0.98
N LEU A 167 -22.71 -7.70 -0.21
CA LEU A 167 -22.70 -9.15 -0.40
C LEU A 167 -21.30 -9.73 -0.10
N ILE A 168 -20.23 -9.13 -0.65
CA ILE A 168 -18.84 -9.51 -0.39
C ILE A 168 -18.54 -9.44 1.11
N TYR A 169 -18.83 -8.31 1.74
CA TYR A 169 -18.55 -8.10 3.15
C TYR A 169 -19.31 -9.07 4.05
N SER A 170 -20.59 -9.33 3.75
CA SER A 170 -21.42 -10.29 4.48
C SER A 170 -20.83 -11.70 4.40
N GLN A 171 -20.33 -12.10 3.21
CA GLN A 171 -19.65 -13.38 3.04
C GLN A 171 -18.36 -13.47 3.85
N VAL A 172 -17.59 -12.38 3.95
CA VAL A 172 -16.40 -12.33 4.82
C VAL A 172 -16.81 -12.55 6.28
N ILE A 173 -17.81 -11.82 6.79
CA ILE A 173 -18.29 -11.94 8.17
C ILE A 173 -18.78 -13.35 8.49
N GLU A 174 -19.52 -13.97 7.58
CA GLU A 174 -19.95 -15.36 7.70
C GLU A 174 -18.76 -16.32 7.81
N SER A 175 -17.78 -16.16 6.90
CA SER A 175 -16.59 -17.02 6.84
C SER A 175 -15.65 -16.83 8.05
N VAL A 176 -15.55 -15.62 8.58
CA VAL A 176 -14.77 -15.32 9.80
C VAL A 176 -15.43 -15.94 11.03
N GLY A 177 -16.77 -16.00 11.08
CA GLY A 177 -17.53 -16.64 12.14
C GLY A 177 -17.19 -16.07 13.52
N LYS A 178 -16.72 -16.95 14.43
CA LYS A 178 -16.34 -16.60 15.81
C LYS A 178 -14.86 -16.25 15.97
N SER A 179 -14.08 -16.22 14.90
CA SER A 179 -12.66 -15.89 14.95
C SER A 179 -12.45 -14.45 15.45
N ASN A 180 -11.47 -14.26 16.31
CA ASN A 180 -11.10 -12.94 16.83
C ASN A 180 -10.09 -12.26 15.88
N VAL A 181 -10.58 -11.86 14.71
CA VAL A 181 -9.80 -11.22 13.65
C VAL A 181 -10.41 -9.83 13.38
N ALA A 182 -9.57 -8.80 13.37
CA ALA A 182 -9.99 -7.45 13.01
C ALA A 182 -10.38 -7.39 11.54
N ILE A 183 -11.46 -6.69 11.20
CA ILE A 183 -11.93 -6.53 9.84
C ILE A 183 -11.79 -5.06 9.46
N ARG A 184 -10.97 -4.80 8.45
CA ARG A 184 -10.66 -3.49 7.90
C ARG A 184 -11.20 -3.38 6.49
N VAL A 185 -11.69 -2.22 6.12
CA VAL A 185 -12.29 -2.00 4.79
C VAL A 185 -11.45 -0.97 4.04
N ASP A 186 -11.26 -1.20 2.75
CA ASP A 186 -10.62 -0.27 1.85
C ASP A 186 -11.45 -0.18 0.56
N ALA A 187 -12.01 1.00 0.33
CA ALA A 187 -12.86 1.26 -0.82
C ALA A 187 -12.06 1.74 -2.05
N ASN A 188 -10.77 2.06 -1.90
CA ASN A 188 -9.89 2.59 -2.94
C ASN A 188 -10.55 3.70 -3.78
N GLY A 189 -11.28 4.61 -3.14
CA GLY A 189 -11.98 5.71 -3.79
C GLY A 189 -13.18 5.29 -4.64
N GLY A 190 -13.75 4.12 -4.39
CA GLY A 190 -14.81 3.55 -5.23
C GLY A 190 -16.22 4.02 -4.90
N TRP A 191 -16.44 4.86 -3.87
CA TRP A 191 -17.75 5.32 -3.46
C TRP A 191 -17.94 6.82 -3.73
N SER A 192 -19.17 7.20 -4.10
CA SER A 192 -19.65 8.57 -3.99
C SER A 192 -19.82 8.99 -2.53
N LEU A 193 -20.05 10.29 -2.26
CA LEU A 193 -20.29 10.78 -0.91
C LEU A 193 -21.48 10.08 -0.23
N ASP A 194 -22.59 9.95 -0.94
CA ASP A 194 -23.82 9.35 -0.40
C ASP A 194 -23.62 7.85 -0.12
N GLU A 195 -22.96 7.13 -1.03
CA GLU A 195 -22.62 5.73 -0.85
C GLU A 195 -21.67 5.53 0.33
N ALA A 196 -20.65 6.39 0.47
CA ALA A 196 -19.70 6.35 1.58
C ALA A 196 -20.40 6.59 2.92
N GLN A 197 -21.32 7.56 3.00
CA GLN A 197 -22.13 7.82 4.20
C GLN A 197 -23.02 6.63 4.57
N PHE A 198 -23.65 6.03 3.58
CA PHE A 198 -24.48 4.84 3.76
C PHE A 198 -23.65 3.65 4.23
N MET A 199 -22.59 3.32 3.49
CA MET A 199 -21.72 2.18 3.79
C MET A 199 -21.02 2.31 5.15
N MET A 200 -20.62 3.51 5.54
CA MET A 200 -20.03 3.77 6.85
C MET A 200 -20.97 3.38 7.99
N LYS A 201 -22.26 3.76 7.90
CA LYS A 201 -23.29 3.37 8.87
C LYS A 201 -23.54 1.87 8.86
N TRP A 202 -23.62 1.28 7.67
CA TRP A 202 -23.89 -0.14 7.49
C TRP A 202 -22.74 -1.01 8.02
N LEU A 203 -21.48 -0.62 7.76
CA LEU A 203 -20.27 -1.33 8.20
C LEU A 203 -20.05 -1.21 9.71
N SER A 204 -20.37 -0.06 10.33
CA SER A 204 -20.21 0.15 11.77
C SER A 204 -21.02 -0.83 12.62
N GLN A 205 -22.15 -1.32 12.09
CA GLN A 205 -22.99 -2.32 12.73
C GLN A 205 -22.50 -3.77 12.52
N ARG A 206 -21.37 -3.95 11.78
CA ARG A 206 -20.91 -5.25 11.28
C ARG A 206 -19.42 -5.51 11.51
N LYS A 207 -18.88 -5.07 12.64
CA LYS A 207 -17.50 -5.35 13.09
C LYS A 207 -16.39 -4.71 12.22
N ALA A 208 -16.67 -3.77 11.33
CA ALA A 208 -15.60 -3.03 10.65
C ALA A 208 -14.83 -2.17 11.66
N GLU A 209 -13.49 -2.23 11.62
CA GLU A 209 -12.62 -1.45 12.49
C GLU A 209 -12.48 -0.01 11.99
N TYR A 210 -12.32 0.15 10.68
CA TYR A 210 -12.22 1.44 9.99
C TYR A 210 -12.51 1.31 8.50
N ILE A 211 -12.61 2.45 7.83
CA ILE A 211 -12.70 2.56 6.36
C ILE A 211 -11.49 3.33 5.85
N GLU A 212 -10.81 2.77 4.84
CA GLU A 212 -9.71 3.39 4.13
C GLU A 212 -10.21 3.92 2.79
N GLN A 213 -9.77 5.11 2.42
CA GLN A 213 -10.00 5.82 1.16
C GLN A 213 -11.43 5.65 0.61
N PRO A 214 -12.45 6.21 1.29
CA PRO A 214 -13.84 6.05 0.85
C PRO A 214 -14.13 6.76 -0.48
N LEU A 215 -13.59 7.97 -0.68
CA LEU A 215 -13.83 8.83 -1.83
C LEU A 215 -12.66 8.83 -2.79
N ILE A 216 -12.94 9.10 -4.06
CA ILE A 216 -11.92 9.23 -5.10
C ILE A 216 -10.96 10.38 -4.79
N GLU A 217 -9.70 10.23 -5.17
CA GLU A 217 -8.67 11.28 -5.14
C GLU A 217 -9.16 12.51 -5.94
N GLY A 218 -9.08 13.70 -5.32
CA GLY A 218 -9.63 14.96 -5.83
C GLY A 218 -10.95 15.39 -5.17
N ASP A 219 -11.58 14.51 -4.37
CA ASP A 219 -12.82 14.78 -3.62
C ASP A 219 -12.54 15.01 -2.11
N GLU A 220 -11.31 15.42 -1.74
CA GLU A 220 -10.89 15.59 -0.34
C GLU A 220 -11.73 16.63 0.40
N ASP A 221 -12.21 17.66 -0.28
CA ASP A 221 -13.10 18.70 0.27
C ASP A 221 -14.44 18.14 0.78
N LYS A 222 -14.85 16.95 0.29
CA LYS A 222 -16.05 16.24 0.72
C LYS A 222 -15.82 15.40 2.00
N LEU A 223 -14.57 15.10 2.37
CA LEU A 223 -14.25 14.32 3.57
C LEU A 223 -14.81 14.94 4.85
N LYS A 224 -14.90 16.27 4.93
CA LYS A 224 -15.53 16.98 6.05
C LYS A 224 -16.98 16.54 6.32
N PHE A 225 -17.73 16.14 5.29
CA PHE A 225 -19.12 15.67 5.42
C PHE A 225 -19.18 14.23 5.92
N LEU A 226 -18.14 13.42 5.67
CA LEU A 226 -18.00 12.08 6.24
C LEU A 226 -17.47 12.16 7.67
N PHE A 227 -16.58 13.12 7.96
CA PHE A 227 -15.90 13.22 9.25
C PHE A 227 -16.86 13.52 10.40
N LYS A 228 -17.80 14.45 10.21
CA LYS A 228 -18.72 14.91 11.25
C LYS A 228 -19.71 13.78 11.64
N GLY A 229 -19.64 13.34 12.90
CA GLY A 229 -20.53 12.29 13.42
C GLY A 229 -20.29 10.88 12.86
N ARG A 230 -19.11 10.63 12.27
CA ARG A 230 -18.77 9.32 11.72
C ARG A 230 -18.81 8.22 12.77
N PRO A 231 -19.41 7.07 12.48
CA PRO A 231 -19.44 5.94 13.39
C PRO A 231 -18.17 5.06 13.33
N LEU A 232 -17.31 5.28 12.33
CA LEU A 232 -16.04 4.56 12.13
C LEU A 232 -14.91 5.56 11.85
N PRO A 233 -13.67 5.24 12.24
CA PRO A 233 -12.49 5.95 11.77
C PRO A 233 -12.37 5.91 10.25
N ILE A 234 -11.84 6.99 9.67
CA ILE A 234 -11.49 7.10 8.25
C ILE A 234 -9.97 7.18 8.15
N PHE A 235 -9.38 6.35 7.30
CA PHE A 235 -7.98 6.40 6.93
C PHE A 235 -7.87 6.87 5.48
N ILE A 236 -6.84 7.64 5.18
CA ILE A 236 -6.57 8.19 3.85
C ILE A 236 -5.31 7.53 3.32
N ASP A 237 -5.35 7.05 2.07
CA ASP A 237 -4.24 6.43 1.35
C ASP A 237 -3.91 7.26 0.10
N GLU A 238 -4.67 7.10 -0.97
CA GLU A 238 -4.39 7.74 -2.27
C GLU A 238 -4.40 9.26 -2.21
N SER A 239 -5.19 9.84 -1.33
CA SER A 239 -5.28 11.30 -1.14
C SER A 239 -4.24 11.88 -0.16
N CYS A 240 -3.30 11.05 0.36
CA CYS A 240 -2.27 11.49 1.31
C CYS A 240 -0.93 10.83 0.95
N ARG A 241 -0.22 11.38 -0.02
CA ARG A 241 1.01 10.80 -0.59
C ARG A 241 2.28 11.47 -0.11
N VAL A 242 2.19 12.70 0.37
CA VAL A 242 3.29 13.51 0.89
C VAL A 242 2.87 14.25 2.16
N ALA A 243 3.85 14.74 2.93
CA ALA A 243 3.57 15.43 4.20
C ALA A 243 2.69 16.68 4.02
N GLU A 244 2.79 17.33 2.88
CA GLU A 244 2.02 18.52 2.53
C GLU A 244 0.51 18.21 2.39
N ASP A 245 0.16 16.98 2.00
CA ASP A 245 -1.25 16.56 1.87
C ASP A 245 -1.96 16.48 3.24
N VAL A 246 -1.20 16.31 4.33
CA VAL A 246 -1.76 16.27 5.70
C VAL A 246 -2.20 17.64 6.20
N ALA A 247 -1.60 18.72 5.66
CA ALA A 247 -1.83 20.08 6.11
C ALA A 247 -2.99 20.77 5.38
N ASN A 248 -3.50 20.19 4.32
CA ASN A 248 -4.60 20.70 3.49
C ASN A 248 -5.90 19.94 3.79
#